data_bf85806257dc5d184bbf9a68cccb1210
#
_entry.id   bf85806257dc5d184bbf9a68cccb1210
#
_cell.length_a   1.000
_cell.length_b   1.000
_cell.length_c   1.000
_cell.angle_alpha   90.00
_cell.angle_beta   90.00
_cell.angle_gamma   90.00
#
_symmetry.space_group_name_H-M   'P 1'
#
loop_
_entity.id
_entity.type
_entity.pdbx_description
1 polymer ?
#
loop_
_entity_poly.entity_id
_entity_poly.type
_entity_poly.pdbx_seq_one_letter_code
_entity_poly.pdbx_strand_id
1 'polypeptide(L)'
;MELHIYVYSYINILKDPVEFEQMSTTPNIKIYHNPDCGTSRNTLALIRNAKIEPEVIEYLVTPPSKNELIQMIADAGLTVREAIRKNVDPYIDLGIDNEDWTEDQLLCFMLQYPILINRPFVVTELGTRLSRPSELVLEILPLSQKGAFTKEDGEQVIDANGQRLK
;
A
#
# COMPACT_ATOMS: atom_id res chain seq x y z
N MET A 1 51.34 40.32 -20.86
CA MET A 1 50.21 41.09 -20.23
C MET A 1 48.88 40.51 -20.77
N GLU A 2 48.58 39.23 -20.58
CA GLU A 2 47.29 38.61 -21.05
C GLU A 2 46.91 37.31 -20.33
N LEU A 3 47.36 37.12 -19.10
CA LEU A 3 47.02 35.93 -18.30
C LEU A 3 46.12 36.18 -17.10
N HIS A 4 45.61 37.43 -16.93
CA HIS A 4 44.79 37.79 -15.76
C HIS A 4 43.29 37.90 -16.04
N ILE A 5 42.83 37.73 -17.27
CA ILE A 5 41.43 37.88 -17.65
C ILE A 5 40.67 36.56 -17.70
N TYR A 6 41.35 35.43 -17.83
CA TYR A 6 40.70 34.11 -17.93
C TYR A 6 40.30 33.48 -16.58
N VAL A 7 40.89 33.92 -15.47
CA VAL A 7 40.57 33.38 -14.14
C VAL A 7 39.29 33.96 -13.55
N TYR A 8 38.89 35.17 -13.95
CA TYR A 8 37.64 35.78 -13.45
C TYR A 8 36.39 35.27 -14.12
N SER A 9 36.48 34.63 -15.29
CA SER A 9 35.31 34.07 -15.98
C SER A 9 34.85 32.72 -15.42
N TYR A 10 35.76 31.94 -14.78
CA TYR A 10 35.42 30.64 -14.23
C TYR A 10 34.82 30.68 -12.82
N ILE A 11 35.01 31.78 -12.09
CA ILE A 11 34.50 31.90 -10.71
C ILE A 11 33.02 32.36 -10.66
N ASN A 12 32.49 32.91 -11.75
CA ASN A 12 31.09 33.34 -11.81
C ASN A 12 30.11 32.26 -12.28
N ILE A 13 30.59 31.09 -12.71
CA ILE A 13 29.71 29.95 -13.12
C ILE A 13 29.29 29.12 -11.92
N LEU A 14 29.90 29.31 -10.74
CA LEU A 14 29.58 28.54 -9.52
C LEU A 14 28.71 29.32 -8.53
N LYS A 15 28.06 30.41 -8.96
CA LYS A 15 27.21 31.26 -8.10
C LYS A 15 25.71 31.17 -8.40
N ASP A 16 25.30 30.29 -9.29
CA ASP A 16 23.89 29.90 -9.29
C ASP A 16 23.71 28.88 -8.17
N PRO A 17 22.95 29.21 -7.12
CA PRO A 17 22.49 28.14 -6.26
C PRO A 17 21.65 27.24 -7.16
N VAL A 18 22.15 26.05 -7.45
CA VAL A 18 21.31 24.96 -7.89
C VAL A 18 20.25 24.90 -6.81
N GLU A 19 19.07 25.45 -7.08
CA GLU A 19 17.89 25.13 -6.30
C GLU A 19 17.79 23.61 -6.37
N PHE A 20 18.31 22.98 -5.33
CA PHE A 20 17.90 21.63 -4.97
C PHE A 20 16.41 21.82 -4.67
N GLU A 21 15.56 21.77 -5.71
CA GLU A 21 14.17 21.45 -5.53
C GLU A 21 14.20 20.17 -4.69
N GLN A 22 13.95 20.35 -3.39
CA GLN A 22 13.52 19.27 -2.54
C GLN A 22 12.23 18.80 -3.21
N MET A 23 12.36 17.83 -4.11
CA MET A 23 11.25 17.00 -4.48
C MET A 23 10.81 16.34 -3.17
N SER A 24 9.89 17.02 -2.50
CA SER A 24 9.08 16.41 -1.47
C SER A 24 8.25 15.35 -2.20
N THR A 25 8.88 14.22 -2.49
CA THR A 25 8.17 13.04 -2.97
C THR A 25 7.37 12.52 -1.79
N THR A 26 6.13 13.00 -1.70
CA THR A 26 5.15 12.38 -0.84
C THR A 26 5.12 10.89 -1.21
N PRO A 27 5.34 9.98 -0.26
CA PRO A 27 5.35 8.55 -0.56
C PRO A 27 4.08 8.15 -1.31
N ASN A 28 4.23 7.53 -2.48
CA ASN A 28 3.10 7.06 -3.26
C ASN A 28 2.58 5.75 -2.67
N ILE A 29 1.52 5.83 -1.89
CA ILE A 29 0.88 4.67 -1.25
C ILE A 29 -0.55 4.56 -1.75
N LYS A 30 -0.94 3.35 -2.17
CA LYS A 30 -2.31 2.99 -2.52
C LYS A 30 -2.85 1.97 -1.52
N ILE A 31 -4.09 2.15 -1.10
CA ILE A 31 -4.81 1.15 -0.31
C ILE A 31 -6.11 0.77 -1.02
N TYR A 32 -6.28 -0.52 -1.31
CA TYR A 32 -7.53 -1.09 -1.80
C TYR A 32 -8.42 -1.38 -0.59
N HIS A 33 -9.29 -0.42 -0.31
CA HIS A 33 -10.01 -0.24 0.93
C HIS A 33 -11.45 -0.73 0.87
N ASN A 34 -11.91 -1.27 2.00
CA ASN A 34 -13.32 -1.50 2.25
C ASN A 34 -13.70 -0.77 3.56
N PRO A 35 -14.54 0.30 3.50
CA PRO A 35 -14.90 1.07 4.68
C PRO A 35 -15.70 0.26 5.72
N ASP A 36 -16.37 -0.82 5.32
CA ASP A 36 -17.13 -1.69 6.23
C ASP A 36 -16.26 -2.76 6.92
N CYS A 37 -14.95 -2.77 6.66
CA CYS A 37 -14.02 -3.73 7.23
C CYS A 37 -13.12 -3.08 8.29
N GLY A 38 -13.22 -3.51 9.57
CA GLY A 38 -12.40 -3.00 10.67
C GLY A 38 -10.89 -3.14 10.40
N THR A 39 -10.44 -4.28 9.86
CA THR A 39 -9.02 -4.45 9.46
C THR A 39 -8.60 -3.41 8.43
N SER A 40 -9.46 -3.11 7.45
CA SER A 40 -9.18 -2.12 6.41
C SER A 40 -9.12 -0.70 6.97
N ARG A 41 -10.03 -0.35 7.89
CA ARG A 41 -10.01 0.94 8.60
C ARG A 41 -8.78 1.10 9.48
N ASN A 42 -8.42 0.07 10.26
CA ASN A 42 -7.22 0.07 11.09
C ASN A 42 -5.94 0.21 10.26
N THR A 43 -5.86 -0.45 9.09
CA THR A 43 -4.72 -0.32 8.18
C THR A 43 -4.60 1.11 7.64
N LEU A 44 -5.69 1.72 7.19
CA LEU A 44 -5.71 3.11 6.74
C LEU A 44 -5.30 4.08 7.85
N ALA A 45 -5.78 3.84 9.08
CA ALA A 45 -5.42 4.65 10.23
C ALA A 45 -3.92 4.53 10.60
N LEU A 46 -3.32 3.34 10.47
CA LEU A 46 -1.87 3.13 10.67
C LEU A 46 -1.04 3.89 9.62
N ILE A 47 -1.46 3.91 8.35
CA ILE A 47 -0.80 4.70 7.31
C ILE A 47 -0.86 6.19 7.67
N ARG A 48 -2.01 6.70 8.07
CA ARG A 48 -2.21 8.09 8.49
C ARG A 48 -1.46 8.45 9.76
N ASN A 49 -1.28 7.50 10.68
CA ASN A 49 -0.47 7.69 11.89
C ASN A 49 1.02 7.88 11.57
N ALA A 50 1.50 7.42 10.42
CA ALA A 50 2.83 7.74 9.89
C ALA A 50 2.89 9.11 9.18
N LYS A 51 1.80 9.90 9.23
CA LYS A 51 1.66 11.20 8.52
C LYS A 51 1.74 11.08 6.99
N ILE A 52 1.21 9.99 6.47
CA ILE A 52 1.07 9.74 5.04
C ILE A 52 -0.43 9.70 4.72
N GLU A 53 -0.87 10.45 3.71
CA GLU A 53 -2.21 10.32 3.15
C GLU A 53 -2.12 9.46 1.89
N PRO A 54 -2.66 8.23 1.90
CA PRO A 54 -2.60 7.35 0.74
C PRO A 54 -3.70 7.68 -0.28
N GLU A 55 -3.52 7.21 -1.51
CA GLU A 55 -4.63 7.06 -2.45
C GLU A 55 -5.55 5.94 -1.95
N VAL A 56 -6.78 6.30 -1.59
CA VAL A 56 -7.78 5.35 -1.09
C VAL A 56 -8.66 4.89 -2.24
N ILE A 57 -8.59 3.61 -2.59
CA ILE A 57 -9.38 3.00 -3.66
C ILE A 57 -10.44 2.10 -3.01
N GLU A 58 -11.70 2.51 -3.04
CA GLU A 58 -12.82 1.68 -2.62
C GLU A 58 -13.05 0.60 -3.69
N TYR A 59 -12.37 -0.53 -3.57
CA TYR A 59 -12.29 -1.54 -4.61
C TYR A 59 -13.63 -2.25 -4.92
N LEU A 60 -14.61 -2.14 -4.04
CA LEU A 60 -15.97 -2.63 -4.32
C LEU A 60 -16.72 -1.74 -5.33
N VAL A 61 -16.35 -0.46 -5.42
CA VAL A 61 -16.90 0.52 -6.37
C VAL A 61 -16.02 0.65 -7.59
N THR A 62 -14.70 0.70 -7.36
CA THR A 62 -13.68 0.83 -8.40
C THR A 62 -12.70 -0.35 -8.28
N PRO A 63 -13.05 -1.53 -8.79
CA PRO A 63 -12.19 -2.70 -8.71
C PRO A 63 -10.90 -2.50 -9.51
N PRO A 64 -9.80 -3.18 -9.11
CA PRO A 64 -8.59 -3.18 -9.90
C PRO A 64 -8.81 -3.81 -11.27
N SER A 65 -8.00 -3.43 -12.24
CA SER A 65 -7.90 -4.17 -13.50
C SER A 65 -7.33 -5.58 -13.24
N LYS A 66 -7.51 -6.50 -14.21
CA LYS A 66 -6.95 -7.86 -14.09
C LYS A 66 -5.44 -7.84 -13.89
N ASN A 67 -4.72 -6.99 -14.62
CA ASN A 67 -3.27 -6.88 -14.53
C ASN A 67 -2.83 -6.32 -13.16
N GLU A 68 -3.52 -5.32 -12.63
CA GLU A 68 -3.25 -4.78 -11.29
C GLU A 68 -3.49 -5.84 -10.22
N LEU A 69 -4.57 -6.60 -10.32
CA LEU A 69 -4.88 -7.68 -9.37
C LEU A 69 -3.81 -8.77 -9.39
N ILE A 70 -3.40 -9.23 -10.56
CA ILE A 70 -2.32 -10.21 -10.73
C ILE A 70 -1.03 -9.69 -10.11
N GLN A 71 -0.66 -8.45 -10.44
CA GLN A 71 0.57 -7.85 -9.93
C GLN A 71 0.56 -7.71 -8.41
N MET A 72 -0.55 -7.22 -7.82
CA MET A 72 -0.69 -7.11 -6.36
C MET A 72 -0.55 -8.45 -5.65
N ILE A 73 -1.17 -9.50 -6.18
CA ILE A 73 -1.12 -10.85 -5.60
C ILE A 73 0.32 -11.36 -5.65
N ALA A 74 0.99 -11.23 -6.80
CA ALA A 74 2.37 -11.67 -6.99
C ALA A 74 3.33 -10.91 -6.09
N ASP A 75 3.24 -9.56 -6.04
CA ASP A 75 4.11 -8.71 -5.23
C ASP A 75 3.90 -8.90 -3.72
N ALA A 76 2.70 -9.32 -3.32
CA ALA A 76 2.40 -9.71 -1.94
C ALA A 76 2.93 -11.11 -1.58
N GLY A 77 3.47 -11.86 -2.55
CA GLY A 77 3.96 -13.22 -2.36
C GLY A 77 2.85 -14.25 -2.10
N LEU A 78 1.66 -14.00 -2.62
CA LEU A 78 0.48 -14.84 -2.42
C LEU A 78 0.14 -15.64 -3.68
N THR A 79 -0.53 -16.76 -3.50
CA THR A 79 -1.28 -17.43 -4.56
C THR A 79 -2.63 -16.73 -4.77
N VAL A 80 -3.24 -16.93 -5.94
CA VAL A 80 -4.59 -16.39 -6.21
C VAL A 80 -5.59 -16.88 -5.16
N ARG A 81 -5.51 -18.14 -4.73
CA ARG A 81 -6.40 -18.72 -3.71
C ARG A 81 -6.24 -18.08 -2.34
N GLU A 82 -5.03 -17.70 -1.94
CA GLU A 82 -4.77 -17.00 -0.67
C GLU A 82 -5.29 -15.56 -0.69
N ALA A 83 -5.37 -14.95 -1.87
CA ALA A 83 -5.93 -13.62 -2.06
C ALA A 83 -7.46 -13.59 -2.06
N ILE A 84 -8.14 -14.75 -2.08
CA ILE A 84 -9.60 -14.82 -2.10
C ILE A 84 -10.18 -14.79 -0.69
N ARG A 85 -11.23 -13.98 -0.53
CA ARG A 85 -12.06 -13.93 0.67
C ARG A 85 -13.06 -15.09 0.66
N LYS A 86 -12.98 -15.97 1.69
CA LYS A 86 -13.78 -17.20 1.75
C LYS A 86 -15.17 -17.01 2.37
N ASN A 87 -15.32 -16.08 3.31
CA ASN A 87 -16.55 -15.89 4.08
C ASN A 87 -17.49 -14.87 3.41
N VAL A 88 -17.91 -15.15 2.17
CA VAL A 88 -18.83 -14.33 1.38
C VAL A 88 -19.65 -15.22 0.46
N ASP A 89 -20.89 -14.81 0.17
CA ASP A 89 -21.84 -15.61 -0.60
C ASP A 89 -21.28 -16.07 -1.96
N PRO A 90 -20.64 -15.21 -2.80
CA PRO A 90 -20.12 -15.67 -4.08
C PRO A 90 -19.07 -16.78 -3.97
N TYR A 91 -18.33 -16.89 -2.86
CA TYR A 91 -17.38 -18.00 -2.67
C TYR A 91 -18.09 -19.34 -2.58
N ILE A 92 -19.21 -19.36 -1.87
CA ILE A 92 -20.04 -20.57 -1.65
C ILE A 92 -20.83 -20.87 -2.91
N ASP A 93 -21.52 -19.88 -3.46
CA ASP A 93 -22.43 -20.03 -4.60
C ASP A 93 -21.70 -20.51 -5.87
N LEU A 94 -20.46 -20.09 -6.07
CA LEU A 94 -19.63 -20.49 -7.21
C LEU A 94 -18.81 -21.77 -6.94
N GLY A 95 -18.85 -22.31 -5.72
CA GLY A 95 -18.07 -23.48 -5.35
C GLY A 95 -16.56 -23.25 -5.51
N ILE A 96 -16.06 -22.08 -5.07
CA ILE A 96 -14.65 -21.68 -5.26
C ILE A 96 -13.66 -22.57 -4.50
N ASP A 97 -14.12 -23.32 -3.50
CA ASP A 97 -13.34 -24.34 -2.79
C ASP A 97 -12.97 -25.56 -3.67
N ASN A 98 -13.66 -25.77 -4.79
CA ASN A 98 -13.27 -26.79 -5.75
C ASN A 98 -11.86 -26.51 -6.30
N GLU A 99 -10.97 -27.47 -6.16
CA GLU A 99 -9.56 -27.39 -6.59
C GLU A 99 -9.39 -27.37 -8.13
N ASP A 100 -10.41 -27.78 -8.89
CA ASP A 100 -10.38 -27.82 -10.35
C ASP A 100 -10.38 -26.42 -11.01
N TRP A 101 -10.75 -25.36 -10.27
CA TRP A 101 -10.70 -24.00 -10.78
C TRP A 101 -9.26 -23.56 -11.07
N THR A 102 -9.02 -23.15 -12.30
CA THR A 102 -7.74 -22.55 -12.70
C THR A 102 -7.57 -21.16 -12.09
N GLU A 103 -6.34 -20.71 -11.93
CA GLU A 103 -6.07 -19.35 -11.42
C GLU A 103 -6.73 -18.27 -12.29
N ASP A 104 -6.75 -18.44 -13.61
CA ASP A 104 -7.40 -17.48 -14.52
C ASP A 104 -8.90 -17.39 -14.29
N GLN A 105 -9.56 -18.52 -14.04
CA GLN A 105 -10.99 -18.56 -13.69
C GLN A 105 -11.25 -17.90 -12.34
N LEU A 106 -10.40 -18.15 -11.35
CA LEU A 106 -10.48 -17.52 -10.02
C LEU A 106 -10.32 -16.00 -10.12
N LEU A 107 -9.38 -15.51 -10.92
CA LEU A 107 -9.20 -14.07 -11.19
C LEU A 107 -10.44 -13.48 -11.86
N CYS A 108 -11.04 -14.17 -12.81
CA CYS A 108 -12.30 -13.74 -13.44
C CYS A 108 -13.43 -13.62 -12.41
N PHE A 109 -13.57 -14.57 -11.48
CA PHE A 109 -14.55 -14.49 -10.40
C PHE A 109 -14.29 -13.29 -9.49
N MET A 110 -13.04 -13.03 -9.11
CA MET A 110 -12.67 -11.90 -8.27
C MET A 110 -12.99 -10.56 -8.92
N LEU A 111 -12.86 -10.45 -10.24
CA LEU A 111 -13.19 -9.23 -10.99
C LEU A 111 -14.71 -9.07 -11.21
N GLN A 112 -15.43 -10.18 -11.40
CA GLN A 112 -16.89 -10.18 -11.53
C GLN A 112 -17.57 -9.91 -10.18
N TYR A 113 -16.99 -10.40 -9.11
CA TYR A 113 -17.46 -10.24 -7.73
C TYR A 113 -16.34 -9.67 -6.86
N PRO A 114 -16.08 -8.37 -6.87
CA PRO A 114 -14.96 -7.75 -6.14
C PRO A 114 -14.93 -8.05 -4.64
N ILE A 115 -16.08 -8.39 -4.04
CA ILE A 115 -16.16 -8.82 -2.64
C ILE A 115 -15.31 -10.07 -2.35
N LEU A 116 -14.96 -10.85 -3.38
CA LEU A 116 -14.06 -12.00 -3.29
C LEU A 116 -12.60 -11.59 -3.08
N ILE A 117 -12.22 -10.36 -3.41
CA ILE A 117 -10.87 -9.87 -3.16
C ILE A 117 -10.68 -9.68 -1.65
N ASN A 118 -9.68 -10.36 -1.10
CA ASN A 118 -9.32 -10.17 0.31
C ASN A 118 -8.73 -8.76 0.51
N ARG A 119 -8.82 -8.21 1.73
CA ARG A 119 -8.60 -6.77 1.97
C ARG A 119 -8.02 -6.48 3.35
N PRO A 120 -7.30 -5.38 3.47
CA PRO A 120 -6.89 -4.46 2.40
C PRO A 120 -5.56 -4.89 1.78
N PHE A 121 -5.42 -4.73 0.47
CA PHE A 121 -4.12 -4.67 -0.17
C PHE A 121 -3.56 -3.25 -0.05
N VAL A 122 -2.28 -3.15 0.28
CA VAL A 122 -1.54 -1.89 0.31
C VAL A 122 -0.33 -2.01 -0.59
N VAL A 123 -0.14 -1.03 -1.45
CA VAL A 123 0.97 -0.94 -2.42
C VAL A 123 1.80 0.29 -2.09
N THR A 124 3.10 0.11 -1.92
CA THR A 124 4.08 1.17 -1.68
C THR A 124 5.31 0.95 -2.54
N GLU A 125 6.25 1.88 -2.53
CA GLU A 125 7.55 1.71 -3.18
C GLU A 125 8.41 0.60 -2.53
N LEU A 126 8.12 0.23 -1.28
CA LEU A 126 8.83 -0.82 -0.55
C LEU A 126 8.22 -2.20 -0.73
N GLY A 127 7.07 -2.30 -1.36
CA GLY A 127 6.39 -3.57 -1.64
C GLY A 127 4.88 -3.52 -1.52
N THR A 128 4.28 -4.69 -1.63
CA THR A 128 2.83 -4.90 -1.50
C THR A 128 2.53 -5.86 -0.36
N ARG A 129 1.45 -5.60 0.38
CA ARG A 129 0.96 -6.49 1.44
C ARG A 129 -0.56 -6.59 1.41
N LEU A 130 -1.07 -7.80 1.59
CA LEU A 130 -2.40 -8.02 2.13
C LEU A 130 -2.31 -7.81 3.64
N SER A 131 -2.72 -6.64 4.13
CA SER A 131 -2.53 -6.21 5.52
C SER A 131 -3.60 -6.82 6.45
N ARG A 132 -3.50 -8.13 6.66
CA ARG A 132 -4.31 -8.94 7.56
C ARG A 132 -3.41 -9.88 8.36
N PRO A 133 -3.15 -9.54 9.64
CA PRO A 133 -3.67 -8.41 10.42
C PRO A 133 -3.18 -7.03 9.93
N SER A 134 -3.85 -5.95 10.37
CA SER A 134 -3.62 -4.57 9.88
C SER A 134 -2.18 -4.09 10.04
N GLU A 135 -1.49 -4.51 11.09
CA GLU A 135 -0.11 -4.13 11.42
C GLU A 135 0.95 -4.68 10.46
N LEU A 136 0.59 -5.59 9.55
CA LEU A 136 1.49 -6.02 8.47
C LEU A 136 1.84 -4.85 7.52
N VAL A 137 1.02 -3.81 7.46
CA VAL A 137 1.33 -2.62 6.69
C VAL A 137 2.61 -1.93 7.14
N LEU A 138 2.97 -2.06 8.42
CA LEU A 138 4.18 -1.43 8.99
C LEU A 138 5.47 -1.93 8.31
N GLU A 139 5.46 -3.13 7.74
CA GLU A 139 6.63 -3.72 7.05
C GLU A 139 6.97 -3.01 5.74
N ILE A 140 6.01 -2.30 5.16
CA ILE A 140 6.14 -1.63 3.85
C ILE A 140 5.92 -0.12 3.93
N LEU A 141 5.74 0.47 5.11
CA LEU A 141 5.65 1.92 5.27
C LEU A 141 7.04 2.56 5.24
N PRO A 142 7.26 3.61 4.42
CA PRO A 142 8.54 4.29 4.33
C PRO A 142 8.83 5.22 5.50
N LEU A 143 7.82 5.55 6.31
CA LEU A 143 7.93 6.44 7.47
C LEU A 143 7.49 5.74 8.75
N SER A 144 8.14 6.13 9.84
CA SER A 144 7.80 5.64 11.19
C SER A 144 6.47 6.19 11.69
N GLN A 145 5.84 5.44 12.58
CA GLN A 145 4.66 5.89 13.32
C GLN A 145 5.00 7.12 14.17
N LYS A 146 4.06 8.06 14.27
CA LYS A 146 4.27 9.35 14.97
C LYS A 146 3.70 9.39 16.38
N GLY A 147 3.07 8.33 16.83
CA GLY A 147 2.50 8.20 18.16
C GLY A 147 1.84 6.86 18.38
N ALA A 148 1.30 6.67 19.57
CA ALA A 148 0.57 5.46 19.92
C ALA A 148 -0.62 5.21 18.98
N PHE A 149 -0.88 3.94 18.72
CA PHE A 149 -2.05 3.53 17.96
C PHE A 149 -2.72 2.32 18.59
N THR A 150 -4.03 2.42 18.75
CA THR A 150 -4.91 1.36 19.25
C THR A 150 -5.94 1.05 18.17
N LYS A 151 -6.11 -0.24 17.86
CA LYS A 151 -7.13 -0.71 16.93
C LYS A 151 -8.55 -0.50 17.48
N GLU A 152 -9.56 -0.61 16.61
CA GLU A 152 -10.96 -0.43 16.99
C GLU A 152 -11.45 -1.44 18.04
N ASP A 153 -10.83 -2.63 18.11
CA ASP A 153 -11.10 -3.66 19.11
C ASP A 153 -10.45 -3.40 20.48
N GLY A 154 -9.67 -2.32 20.61
CA GLY A 154 -8.96 -1.93 21.82
C GLY A 154 -7.54 -2.48 21.92
N GLU A 155 -7.06 -3.27 20.95
CA GLU A 155 -5.67 -3.74 20.96
C GLU A 155 -4.72 -2.61 20.60
N GLN A 156 -3.81 -2.27 21.52
CA GLN A 156 -2.73 -1.32 21.24
C GLN A 156 -1.61 -2.01 20.48
N VAL A 157 -1.25 -1.49 19.32
CA VAL A 157 -0.21 -2.06 18.44
C VAL A 157 1.01 -1.18 18.30
N ILE A 158 0.89 0.12 18.60
CA ILE A 158 2.00 1.08 18.61
C ILE A 158 2.03 1.78 19.94
N ASP A 159 3.21 1.87 20.56
CA ASP A 159 3.42 2.61 21.82
C ASP A 159 3.53 4.12 21.62
N ALA A 160 3.67 4.87 22.72
CA ALA A 160 3.80 6.33 22.69
C ALA A 160 5.05 6.82 21.95
N ASN A 161 6.06 5.97 21.77
CA ASN A 161 7.30 6.28 21.07
C ASN A 161 7.24 5.91 19.57
N GLY A 162 6.08 5.43 19.10
CA GLY A 162 5.91 4.99 17.71
C GLY A 162 6.49 3.60 17.43
N GLN A 163 6.77 2.79 18.47
CA GLN A 163 7.33 1.45 18.33
C GLN A 163 6.20 0.41 18.29
N ARG A 164 6.36 -0.59 17.42
CA ARG A 164 5.44 -1.72 17.35
C ARG A 164 5.52 -2.53 18.64
N LEU A 165 4.38 -2.76 19.25
CA LEU A 165 4.20 -3.73 20.32
C LEU A 165 4.14 -5.15 19.74
N LYS A 166 4.65 -6.13 20.50
CA LYS A 166 4.69 -7.54 20.07
C LYS A 166 3.31 -8.15 20.10
#